data_42a861b0a472553878b3521d82ddda0f
#
_entry.id   42a861b0a472553878b3521d82ddda0f
#
_cell.length_a   1.000
_cell.length_b   1.000
_cell.length_c   1.000
_cell.angle_alpha   90.00
_cell.angle_beta   90.00
_cell.angle_gamma   90.00
#
_symmetry.space_group_name_H-M   'P 1'
#
loop_
_entity.id
_entity.type
_entity.pdbx_description
1 polymer ?
#
loop_
_entity_poly.entity_id
_entity_poly.type
_entity_poly.pdbx_seq_one_letter_code
_entity_poly.pdbx_strand_id
1 'polypeptide(L)'
;MKKLLVIVFLGGFLGFAFITWQQKKWDTATRFTLISLDRPIVIKSFDPSTGDGITLVLPDNLMLDTVAGKGGWRTGVIEKLGEKWGSEWVSDSIADYLGITYTGITEDLNLADRILWWWYGREIKWEPIVLAETSLLSEVKDPDGVVLARLGEHWPEKAEAWFSSANLAREQVNVNVVNTTGVGGLGAHVARVVENGGIRVISVGNSNTQGDVGKCLIEGDETLKNSLTGKWLMKQFGCLWQIKSENQKEIKLIVGSEYKKWWLGE
;
A
#
# COMPACT_ATOMS: atom_id res chain seq x y z
N MET A 1 15.91 16.71 -46.27
CA MET A 1 15.42 17.39 -45.06
C MET A 1 14.22 16.66 -44.43
N LYS A 2 13.11 16.34 -45.13
CA LYS A 2 11.93 15.68 -44.52
C LYS A 2 12.23 14.33 -43.85
N LYS A 3 13.07 13.46 -44.46
CA LYS A 3 13.45 12.16 -43.88
C LYS A 3 14.28 12.30 -42.58
N LEU A 4 15.17 13.28 -42.51
CA LEU A 4 15.99 13.56 -41.32
C LEU A 4 15.11 14.04 -40.15
N LEU A 5 14.15 14.93 -40.44
CA LEU A 5 13.18 15.40 -39.45
C LEU A 5 12.33 14.27 -38.85
N VAL A 6 11.88 13.33 -39.69
CA VAL A 6 11.11 12.15 -39.23
C VAL A 6 11.96 11.25 -38.33
N ILE A 7 13.24 11.02 -38.66
CA ILE A 7 14.14 10.21 -37.85
C ILE A 7 14.39 10.87 -36.48
N VAL A 8 14.63 12.17 -36.46
CA VAL A 8 14.82 12.92 -35.20
C VAL A 8 13.57 12.91 -34.34
N PHE A 9 12.40 13.06 -34.94
CA PHE A 9 11.11 13.01 -34.23
C PHE A 9 10.82 11.60 -33.67
N LEU A 10 11.05 10.56 -34.45
CA LEU A 10 10.92 9.16 -34.01
C LEU A 10 11.92 8.83 -32.88
N GLY A 11 13.15 9.24 -33.01
CA GLY A 11 14.18 9.05 -31.96
C GLY A 11 13.82 9.77 -30.66
N GLY A 12 13.34 11.02 -30.75
CA GLY A 12 12.86 11.79 -29.60
C GLY A 12 11.63 11.16 -28.95
N PHE A 13 10.68 10.68 -29.74
CA PHE A 13 9.48 9.99 -29.23
C PHE A 13 9.82 8.68 -28.53
N LEU A 14 10.70 7.85 -29.12
CA LEU A 14 11.15 6.59 -28.49
C LEU A 14 11.94 6.86 -27.20
N GLY A 15 12.80 7.86 -27.19
CA GLY A 15 13.52 8.27 -25.99
C GLY A 15 12.58 8.75 -24.88
N PHE A 16 11.59 9.56 -25.21
CA PHE A 16 10.56 10.02 -24.27
C PHE A 16 9.73 8.84 -23.74
N ALA A 17 9.26 7.96 -24.62
CA ALA A 17 8.51 6.75 -24.24
C ALA A 17 9.33 5.82 -23.32
N PHE A 18 10.63 5.66 -23.60
CA PHE A 18 11.51 4.88 -22.75
C PHE A 18 11.70 5.51 -21.35
N ILE A 19 11.92 6.82 -21.27
CA ILE A 19 12.08 7.52 -19.98
C ILE A 19 10.78 7.43 -19.17
N THR A 20 9.63 7.68 -19.78
CA THR A 20 8.32 7.57 -19.09
C THR A 20 8.04 6.15 -18.61
N TRP A 21 8.42 5.14 -19.39
CA TRP A 21 8.27 3.74 -19.00
C TRP A 21 9.16 3.35 -17.82
N GLN A 22 10.35 3.90 -17.71
CA GLN A 22 11.24 3.69 -16.56
C GLN A 22 10.70 4.27 -15.25
N GLN A 23 9.81 5.25 -15.33
CA GLN A 23 9.19 5.91 -14.17
C GLN A 23 7.96 5.18 -13.65
N LYS A 24 7.52 4.10 -14.31
CA LYS A 24 6.34 3.36 -13.85
C LYS A 24 6.53 2.82 -12.44
N LYS A 25 5.52 3.03 -11.61
CA LYS A 25 5.49 2.52 -10.24
C LYS A 25 4.86 1.11 -10.16
N TRP A 26 3.93 0.79 -11.05
CA TRP A 26 3.24 -0.49 -11.03
C TRP A 26 3.97 -1.57 -11.84
N ASP A 27 4.04 -2.79 -11.30
CA ASP A 27 4.70 -3.94 -11.92
C ASP A 27 3.81 -4.72 -12.91
N THR A 28 2.53 -4.36 -13.02
CA THR A 28 1.49 -5.03 -13.83
C THR A 28 1.12 -6.44 -13.39
N ALA A 29 1.74 -6.95 -12.34
CA ALA A 29 1.52 -8.30 -11.83
C ALA A 29 0.74 -8.32 -10.51
N THR A 30 0.90 -7.29 -9.70
CA THR A 30 0.20 -7.16 -8.41
C THR A 30 -1.03 -6.24 -8.54
N ARG A 31 -1.86 -6.23 -7.51
CA ARG A 31 -3.02 -5.35 -7.43
C ARG A 31 -2.63 -3.88 -7.61
N PHE A 32 -3.41 -3.14 -8.37
CA PHE A 32 -3.25 -1.72 -8.58
C PHE A 32 -4.25 -0.95 -7.72
N THR A 33 -3.76 -0.15 -6.79
CA THR A 33 -4.60 0.64 -5.87
C THR A 33 -4.29 2.11 -5.99
N LEU A 34 -5.31 2.92 -6.24
CA LEU A 34 -5.23 4.39 -6.29
C LEU A 34 -6.08 5.00 -5.19
N ILE A 35 -5.57 6.06 -4.58
CA ILE A 35 -6.30 6.91 -3.65
C ILE A 35 -6.56 8.24 -4.34
N SER A 36 -7.84 8.63 -4.48
CA SER A 36 -8.23 9.99 -4.87
C SER A 36 -8.54 10.78 -3.62
N LEU A 37 -7.87 11.91 -3.49
CA LEU A 37 -8.02 12.80 -2.33
C LEU A 37 -9.15 13.81 -2.51
N ASP A 38 -9.81 13.84 -3.69
CA ASP A 38 -11.03 14.61 -3.91
C ASP A 38 -12.14 14.16 -2.95
N ARG A 39 -13.04 15.06 -2.62
CA ARG A 39 -14.18 14.73 -1.76
C ARG A 39 -15.36 14.18 -2.56
N PRO A 40 -15.93 13.05 -2.12
CA PRO A 40 -15.45 12.17 -1.04
C PRO A 40 -14.14 11.47 -1.40
N ILE A 41 -13.33 11.09 -0.41
CA ILE A 41 -12.14 10.28 -0.64
C ILE A 41 -12.55 8.92 -1.21
N VAL A 42 -11.94 8.55 -2.33
CA VAL A 42 -12.25 7.32 -3.05
C VAL A 42 -11.00 6.48 -3.25
N ILE A 43 -11.10 5.19 -2.93
CA ILE A 43 -10.05 4.22 -3.19
C ILE A 43 -10.53 3.31 -4.32
N LYS A 44 -9.78 3.28 -5.40
CA LYS A 44 -10.00 2.36 -6.53
C LYS A 44 -8.92 1.32 -6.55
N SER A 45 -9.28 0.05 -6.50
CA SER A 45 -8.33 -1.05 -6.49
C SER A 45 -8.77 -2.16 -7.41
N PHE A 46 -7.88 -2.69 -8.26
CA PHE A 46 -8.18 -3.84 -9.10
C PHE A 46 -7.01 -4.82 -9.16
N ASP A 47 -7.34 -6.10 -9.31
CA ASP A 47 -6.36 -7.14 -9.58
C ASP A 47 -6.37 -7.50 -11.08
N PRO A 48 -5.25 -7.31 -11.80
CA PRO A 48 -5.19 -7.58 -13.24
C PRO A 48 -5.30 -9.06 -13.57
N SER A 49 -5.07 -9.96 -12.61
CA SER A 49 -5.08 -11.40 -12.83
C SER A 49 -6.46 -12.03 -12.68
N THR A 50 -7.37 -11.40 -11.93
CA THR A 50 -8.77 -11.86 -11.75
C THR A 50 -9.76 -11.01 -12.53
N GLY A 51 -9.40 -9.78 -12.87
CA GLY A 51 -10.31 -8.82 -13.49
C GLY A 51 -11.32 -8.21 -12.52
N ASP A 52 -11.14 -8.39 -11.21
CA ASP A 52 -12.01 -7.85 -10.18
C ASP A 52 -11.47 -6.51 -9.66
N GLY A 53 -12.36 -5.55 -9.46
CA GLY A 53 -12.01 -4.25 -8.91
C GLY A 53 -13.09 -3.68 -8.01
N ILE A 54 -12.67 -2.86 -7.07
CA ILE A 54 -13.56 -2.14 -6.16
C ILE A 54 -13.40 -0.63 -6.29
N THR A 55 -14.46 0.08 -6.00
CA THR A 55 -14.47 1.52 -5.78
C THR A 55 -15.02 1.76 -4.38
N LEU A 56 -14.14 2.00 -3.42
CA LEU A 56 -14.49 2.21 -2.02
C LEU A 56 -14.59 3.71 -1.73
N VAL A 57 -15.75 4.16 -1.28
CA VAL A 57 -16.02 5.55 -0.89
C VAL A 57 -15.96 5.64 0.63
N LEU A 58 -15.07 6.51 1.15
CA LEU A 58 -14.92 6.74 2.57
C LEU A 58 -15.86 7.84 3.06
N PRO A 59 -16.54 7.68 4.21
CA PRO A 59 -17.40 8.72 4.77
C PRO A 59 -16.59 9.83 5.43
N ASP A 60 -17.06 11.07 5.35
CA ASP A 60 -16.38 12.27 5.89
C ASP A 60 -16.13 12.23 7.40
N ASN A 61 -16.91 11.46 8.15
CA ASN A 61 -16.79 11.30 9.61
C ASN A 61 -15.94 10.12 10.04
N LEU A 62 -15.28 9.41 9.11
CA LEU A 62 -14.35 8.33 9.46
C LEU A 62 -13.12 8.94 10.16
N MET A 63 -12.87 8.50 11.39
CA MET A 63 -11.73 8.92 12.19
C MET A 63 -10.53 8.03 11.85
N LEU A 64 -9.47 8.64 11.36
CA LEU A 64 -8.20 8.00 11.05
C LEU A 64 -7.20 8.28 12.15
N ASP A 65 -6.47 7.27 12.61
CA ASP A 65 -5.23 7.45 13.35
C ASP A 65 -4.12 7.62 12.30
N THR A 66 -3.46 8.78 12.28
CA THR A 66 -2.57 9.15 11.18
C THR A 66 -1.11 8.82 11.48
N VAL A 67 -0.33 8.58 10.42
CA VAL A 67 1.12 8.33 10.52
C VAL A 67 1.88 9.58 10.98
N ALA A 68 3.15 9.37 11.38
CA ALA A 68 4.06 10.39 11.86
C ALA A 68 3.57 11.12 13.13
N GLY A 69 2.77 10.45 13.97
CA GLY A 69 2.33 10.97 15.27
C GLY A 69 1.49 12.26 15.19
N LYS A 70 0.80 12.51 14.05
CA LYS A 70 0.00 13.75 13.87
C LYS A 70 -1.39 13.68 14.48
N GLY A 71 -1.70 12.59 15.20
CA GLY A 71 -2.98 12.40 15.91
C GLY A 71 -4.09 11.87 15.03
N GLY A 72 -5.32 11.92 15.56
CA GLY A 72 -6.51 11.44 14.87
C GLY A 72 -7.21 12.55 14.08
N TRP A 73 -7.59 12.28 12.83
CA TRP A 73 -8.27 13.24 11.98
C TRP A 73 -9.40 12.58 11.19
N ARG A 74 -10.49 13.33 10.96
CA ARG A 74 -11.59 12.85 10.10
C ARG A 74 -11.21 12.97 8.63
N THR A 75 -11.65 12.00 7.83
CA THR A 75 -11.50 12.00 6.36
C THR A 75 -11.99 13.31 5.73
N GLY A 76 -13.09 13.87 6.21
CA GLY A 76 -13.64 15.11 5.71
C GLY A 76 -12.79 16.37 5.95
N VAL A 77 -11.69 16.29 6.69
CA VAL A 77 -10.77 17.42 6.92
C VAL A 77 -9.32 17.11 6.58
N ILE A 78 -8.96 15.83 6.44
CA ILE A 78 -7.56 15.41 6.27
C ILE A 78 -6.95 15.92 4.96
N GLU A 79 -7.75 16.07 3.90
CA GLU A 79 -7.33 16.65 2.62
C GLU A 79 -6.72 18.04 2.80
N LYS A 80 -7.38 18.92 3.58
CA LYS A 80 -6.87 20.27 3.86
C LYS A 80 -5.54 20.25 4.62
N LEU A 81 -5.30 19.20 5.42
CA LEU A 81 -4.04 19.03 6.10
C LEU A 81 -2.92 18.58 5.14
N GLY A 82 -3.27 18.03 4.00
CA GLY A 82 -2.36 17.71 2.90
C GLY A 82 -1.65 18.95 2.34
N GLU A 83 -2.29 20.13 2.37
CA GLU A 83 -1.64 21.39 2.00
C GLU A 83 -0.42 21.70 2.90
N LYS A 84 -0.47 21.27 4.16
CA LYS A 84 0.58 21.49 5.15
C LYS A 84 1.62 20.37 5.21
N TRP A 85 1.19 19.11 5.09
CA TRP A 85 2.03 17.93 5.32
C TRP A 85 2.26 17.08 4.08
N GLY A 86 1.66 17.45 2.95
CA GLY A 86 1.78 16.77 1.66
C GLY A 86 0.66 15.75 1.41
N SER A 87 0.35 15.54 0.12
CA SER A 87 -0.63 14.55 -0.34
C SER A 87 -0.20 13.11 -0.02
N GLU A 88 1.10 12.82 -0.04
CA GLU A 88 1.66 11.52 0.35
C GLU A 88 1.36 11.19 1.81
N TRP A 89 1.53 12.16 2.74
CA TRP A 89 1.19 11.93 4.14
C TRP A 89 -0.30 11.60 4.35
N VAL A 90 -1.20 12.27 3.61
CA VAL A 90 -2.64 11.97 3.65
C VAL A 90 -2.90 10.55 3.17
N SER A 91 -2.32 10.17 2.03
CA SER A 91 -2.51 8.84 1.43
C SER A 91 -1.88 7.74 2.28
N ASP A 92 -0.70 7.98 2.84
CA ASP A 92 -0.05 7.09 3.78
C ASP A 92 -0.92 6.86 5.02
N SER A 93 -1.49 7.93 5.58
CA SER A 93 -2.37 7.82 6.76
C SER A 93 -3.66 7.05 6.47
N ILE A 94 -4.25 7.25 5.29
CA ILE A 94 -5.44 6.50 4.87
C ILE A 94 -5.09 5.03 4.66
N ALA A 95 -4.02 4.74 3.92
CA ALA A 95 -3.59 3.38 3.62
C ALA A 95 -3.20 2.62 4.88
N ASP A 96 -2.45 3.26 5.77
CA ASP A 96 -2.02 2.70 7.05
C ASP A 96 -3.21 2.36 7.95
N TYR A 97 -4.14 3.29 8.13
CA TYR A 97 -5.34 3.08 8.92
C TYR A 97 -6.20 1.92 8.40
N LEU A 98 -6.37 1.84 7.08
CA LEU A 98 -7.09 0.75 6.43
C LEU A 98 -6.29 -0.56 6.42
N GLY A 99 -4.99 -0.52 6.70
CA GLY A 99 -4.09 -1.67 6.63
C GLY A 99 -3.86 -2.15 5.21
N ILE A 100 -3.85 -1.25 4.23
CA ILE A 100 -3.70 -1.58 2.80
C ILE A 100 -2.44 -0.93 2.23
N THR A 101 -2.06 -1.37 1.03
CA THR A 101 -1.01 -0.72 0.25
C THR A 101 -1.61 0.01 -0.95
N TYR A 102 -0.94 1.05 -1.42
CA TYR A 102 -1.37 1.78 -2.62
C TYR A 102 -0.24 1.96 -3.62
N THR A 103 -0.60 2.09 -4.89
CA THR A 103 0.35 2.28 -6.00
C THR A 103 0.63 3.76 -6.25
N GLY A 104 -0.36 4.59 -6.05
CA GLY A 104 -0.24 6.03 -6.26
C GLY A 104 -1.49 6.82 -5.86
N ILE A 105 -1.34 8.14 -5.98
CA ILE A 105 -2.41 9.11 -5.79
C ILE A 105 -2.92 9.47 -7.20
N THR A 106 -4.23 9.59 -7.38
CA THR A 106 -4.83 9.81 -8.71
C THR A 106 -4.27 11.06 -9.37
N GLU A 107 -4.09 12.14 -8.60
CA GLU A 107 -3.63 13.44 -9.06
C GLU A 107 -2.15 13.43 -9.47
N ASP A 108 -1.32 12.61 -8.80
CA ASP A 108 0.14 12.53 -8.97
C ASP A 108 0.59 11.29 -9.77
N LEU A 109 -0.34 10.65 -10.47
CA LEU A 109 -0.03 9.45 -11.24
C LEU A 109 0.83 9.80 -12.45
N ASN A 110 1.99 9.14 -12.61
CA ASN A 110 2.85 9.32 -13.77
C ASN A 110 2.18 8.82 -15.06
N LEU A 111 2.67 9.29 -16.21
CA LEU A 111 2.03 9.01 -17.50
C LEU A 111 1.98 7.50 -17.83
N ALA A 112 3.02 6.73 -17.48
CA ALA A 112 3.05 5.29 -17.75
C ALA A 112 1.98 4.56 -16.94
N ASP A 113 1.89 4.82 -15.64
CA ASP A 113 0.88 4.19 -14.78
C ASP A 113 -0.54 4.66 -15.14
N ARG A 114 -0.70 5.91 -15.61
CA ARG A 114 -1.99 6.42 -16.11
C ARG A 114 -2.45 5.67 -17.36
N ILE A 115 -1.54 5.39 -18.31
CA ILE A 115 -1.83 4.60 -19.51
C ILE A 115 -2.18 3.16 -19.10
N LEU A 116 -1.42 2.56 -18.19
CA LEU A 116 -1.67 1.20 -17.70
C LEU A 116 -3.01 1.13 -16.97
N TRP A 117 -3.31 2.09 -16.09
CA TRP A 117 -4.60 2.20 -15.42
C TRP A 117 -5.76 2.24 -16.42
N TRP A 118 -5.66 3.10 -17.45
CA TRP A 118 -6.70 3.21 -18.48
C TRP A 118 -6.82 1.91 -19.29
N TRP A 119 -5.69 1.27 -19.62
CA TRP A 119 -5.69 0.04 -20.43
C TRP A 119 -6.34 -1.13 -19.70
N TYR A 120 -5.88 -1.44 -18.50
CA TYR A 120 -6.40 -2.55 -17.68
C TYR A 120 -7.78 -2.25 -17.12
N GLY A 121 -8.01 -1.04 -16.65
CA GLY A 121 -9.25 -0.63 -15.97
C GLY A 121 -10.52 -0.74 -16.82
N ARG A 122 -10.39 -0.83 -18.17
CA ARG A 122 -11.52 -0.98 -19.08
C ARG A 122 -12.20 -2.34 -19.00
N GLU A 123 -11.46 -3.37 -18.65
CA GLU A 123 -11.93 -4.77 -18.62
C GLU A 123 -12.31 -5.20 -17.20
N ILE A 124 -12.13 -4.32 -16.22
CA ILE A 124 -12.38 -4.60 -14.81
C ILE A 124 -13.88 -4.56 -14.52
N LYS A 125 -14.32 -5.54 -13.74
CA LYS A 125 -15.65 -5.53 -13.13
C LYS A 125 -15.59 -4.73 -11.83
N TRP A 126 -16.04 -3.48 -11.89
CA TRP A 126 -16.01 -2.58 -10.75
C TRP A 126 -17.21 -2.81 -9.82
N GLU A 127 -16.94 -3.08 -8.55
CA GLU A 127 -17.93 -3.13 -7.49
C GLU A 127 -17.88 -1.81 -6.69
N PRO A 128 -18.94 -0.99 -6.69
CA PRO A 128 -19.01 0.21 -5.89
C PRO A 128 -19.37 -0.14 -4.45
N ILE A 129 -18.60 0.38 -3.48
CA ILE A 129 -18.80 0.16 -2.05
C ILE A 129 -18.83 1.52 -1.36
N VAL A 130 -19.96 1.89 -0.79
CA VAL A 130 -20.07 3.05 0.08
C VAL A 130 -19.89 2.57 1.51
N LEU A 131 -18.73 2.85 2.11
CA LEU A 131 -18.36 2.29 3.41
C LEU A 131 -19.36 2.65 4.52
N ALA A 132 -19.97 3.83 4.45
CA ALA A 132 -21.01 4.27 5.38
C ALA A 132 -22.30 3.41 5.35
N GLU A 133 -22.55 2.71 4.25
CA GLU A 133 -23.74 1.87 4.07
C GLU A 133 -23.48 0.41 4.46
N THR A 134 -22.27 0.11 4.96
CA THR A 134 -21.88 -1.24 5.38
C THR A 134 -21.94 -1.38 6.91
N SER A 135 -21.97 -2.63 7.38
CA SER A 135 -21.82 -2.97 8.80
C SER A 135 -20.34 -2.99 9.26
N LEU A 136 -19.41 -2.48 8.44
CA LEU A 136 -17.97 -2.51 8.72
C LEU A 136 -17.51 -1.33 9.57
N LEU A 137 -18.39 -0.38 9.86
CA LEU A 137 -18.11 0.76 10.72
C LEU A 137 -18.80 0.60 12.08
N SER A 138 -18.11 1.08 13.11
CA SER A 138 -18.66 1.32 14.45
C SER A 138 -18.79 2.81 14.68
N GLU A 139 -19.87 3.24 15.32
CA GLU A 139 -20.08 4.62 15.70
C GLU A 139 -19.52 4.89 17.11
N VAL A 140 -18.77 5.98 17.24
CA VAL A 140 -18.26 6.47 18.51
C VAL A 140 -18.67 7.94 18.64
N LYS A 141 -19.20 8.33 19.79
CA LYS A 141 -19.46 9.75 20.08
C LYS A 141 -18.24 10.34 20.75
N ASP A 142 -17.76 11.46 20.20
CA ASP A 142 -16.72 12.25 20.85
C ASP A 142 -17.30 13.01 22.08
N PRO A 143 -16.45 13.63 22.93
CA PRO A 143 -16.88 14.40 24.08
C PRO A 143 -17.85 15.55 23.75
N ASP A 144 -17.79 16.08 22.53
CA ASP A 144 -18.64 17.17 22.04
C ASP A 144 -19.96 16.65 21.45
N GLY A 145 -20.18 15.32 21.50
CA GLY A 145 -21.39 14.66 21.02
C GLY A 145 -21.44 14.43 19.49
N VAL A 146 -20.36 14.69 18.78
CA VAL A 146 -20.26 14.42 17.33
C VAL A 146 -20.13 12.92 17.10
N VAL A 147 -20.93 12.39 16.18
CA VAL A 147 -20.85 10.98 15.79
C VAL A 147 -19.69 10.77 14.81
N LEU A 148 -18.72 9.98 15.24
CA LEU A 148 -17.56 9.58 14.46
C LEU A 148 -17.70 8.13 14.08
N ALA A 149 -17.21 7.78 12.89
CA ALA A 149 -17.10 6.42 12.44
C ALA A 149 -15.67 5.88 12.65
N ARG A 150 -15.53 4.62 13.05
CA ARG A 150 -14.27 3.88 13.09
C ARG A 150 -14.43 2.54 12.40
N LEU A 151 -13.34 1.93 11.94
CA LEU A 151 -13.38 0.58 11.41
C LEU A 151 -13.80 -0.42 12.51
N GLY A 152 -14.76 -1.26 12.19
CA GLY A 152 -15.24 -2.33 13.05
C GLY A 152 -14.37 -3.58 12.98
N GLU A 153 -14.70 -4.57 13.81
CA GLU A 153 -13.95 -5.82 13.96
C GLU A 153 -13.90 -6.67 12.68
N HIS A 154 -14.90 -6.56 11.81
CA HIS A 154 -14.97 -7.31 10.54
C HIS A 154 -14.21 -6.66 9.38
N TRP A 155 -13.61 -5.49 9.61
CA TRP A 155 -12.84 -4.81 8.57
C TRP A 155 -11.65 -5.63 8.07
N PRO A 156 -10.81 -6.28 8.92
CA PRO A 156 -9.63 -7.02 8.44
C PRO A 156 -9.98 -8.10 7.40
N GLU A 157 -11.04 -8.88 7.64
CA GLU A 157 -11.50 -9.93 6.70
C GLU A 157 -11.91 -9.34 5.34
N LYS A 158 -12.56 -8.17 5.36
CA LYS A 158 -12.98 -7.49 4.13
C LYS A 158 -11.82 -6.81 3.44
N ALA A 159 -10.88 -6.23 4.18
CA ALA A 159 -9.67 -5.64 3.62
C ALA A 159 -8.85 -6.70 2.87
N GLU A 160 -8.62 -7.87 3.45
CA GLU A 160 -7.95 -8.98 2.78
C GLU A 160 -8.71 -9.40 1.51
N ALA A 161 -10.03 -9.61 1.60
CA ALA A 161 -10.84 -10.03 0.44
C ALA A 161 -10.84 -9.01 -0.71
N TRP A 162 -10.76 -7.70 -0.40
CA TRP A 162 -10.87 -6.63 -1.38
C TRP A 162 -9.53 -6.15 -1.92
N PHE A 163 -8.45 -6.27 -1.14
CA PHE A 163 -7.15 -5.67 -1.47
C PHE A 163 -6.03 -6.70 -1.69
N SER A 164 -6.29 -8.00 -1.48
CA SER A 164 -5.29 -9.02 -1.76
C SER A 164 -4.99 -9.14 -3.25
N SER A 165 -3.73 -9.42 -3.59
CA SER A 165 -3.31 -9.75 -4.94
C SER A 165 -3.29 -11.25 -5.13
N ALA A 166 -4.10 -11.76 -6.08
CA ALA A 166 -4.18 -13.18 -6.35
C ALA A 166 -2.83 -13.77 -6.82
N ASN A 167 -2.00 -12.99 -7.49
CA ASN A 167 -0.67 -13.46 -7.90
C ASN A 167 0.28 -13.62 -6.72
N LEU A 168 0.24 -12.72 -5.71
CA LEU A 168 1.02 -12.88 -4.48
C LEU A 168 0.55 -14.11 -3.70
N ALA A 169 -0.76 -14.29 -3.55
CA ALA A 169 -1.34 -15.44 -2.88
C ALA A 169 -0.95 -16.78 -3.54
N ARG A 170 -0.86 -16.82 -4.87
CA ARG A 170 -0.46 -18.02 -5.63
C ARG A 170 0.99 -18.44 -5.44
N GLU A 171 1.89 -17.51 -5.10
CA GLU A 171 3.29 -17.86 -4.82
C GLU A 171 3.45 -18.70 -3.54
N GLN A 172 2.48 -18.62 -2.62
CA GLN A 172 2.47 -19.37 -1.36
C GLN A 172 3.76 -19.18 -0.54
N VAL A 173 4.35 -17.98 -0.60
CA VAL A 173 5.50 -17.62 0.21
C VAL A 173 5.04 -17.27 1.61
N ASN A 174 5.69 -17.84 2.61
CA ASN A 174 5.41 -17.54 4.02
C ASN A 174 6.29 -16.39 4.51
N VAL A 175 5.71 -15.50 5.33
CA VAL A 175 6.44 -14.38 5.91
C VAL A 175 6.42 -14.47 7.43
N ASN A 176 7.60 -14.31 8.05
CA ASN A 176 7.77 -14.13 9.48
C ASN A 176 8.07 -12.66 9.74
N VAL A 177 7.23 -11.96 10.49
CA VAL A 177 7.44 -10.55 10.84
C VAL A 177 8.14 -10.45 12.18
N VAL A 178 9.25 -9.71 12.23
CA VAL A 178 10.03 -9.49 13.44
C VAL A 178 10.12 -7.99 13.72
N ASN A 179 9.60 -7.59 14.86
CA ASN A 179 9.67 -6.23 15.35
C ASN A 179 10.90 -6.05 16.26
N THR A 180 11.83 -5.18 15.86
CA THR A 180 13.03 -4.85 16.66
C THR A 180 12.95 -3.47 17.33
N THR A 181 11.82 -2.76 17.17
CA THR A 181 11.67 -1.37 17.62
C THR A 181 11.30 -1.24 19.10
N GLY A 182 10.87 -2.33 19.74
CA GLY A 182 10.33 -2.32 21.12
C GLY A 182 8.91 -1.73 21.22
N VAL A 183 8.31 -1.26 20.12
CA VAL A 183 6.94 -0.72 20.12
C VAL A 183 5.92 -1.85 20.09
N GLY A 184 5.07 -1.91 21.11
CA GLY A 184 3.99 -2.90 21.16
C GLY A 184 3.02 -2.74 19.99
N GLY A 185 2.63 -3.87 19.36
CA GLY A 185 1.65 -3.89 18.28
C GLY A 185 2.20 -3.59 16.88
N LEU A 186 3.40 -2.99 16.73
CA LEU A 186 3.94 -2.62 15.42
C LEU A 186 4.13 -3.85 14.50
N GLY A 187 4.63 -4.97 15.04
CA GLY A 187 4.76 -6.21 14.26
C GLY A 187 3.41 -6.73 13.74
N ALA A 188 2.38 -6.71 14.58
CA ALA A 188 1.03 -7.11 14.18
C ALA A 188 0.41 -6.15 13.14
N HIS A 189 0.71 -4.84 13.26
CA HIS A 189 0.30 -3.85 12.27
C HIS A 189 0.91 -4.14 10.89
N VAL A 190 2.22 -4.37 10.82
CA VAL A 190 2.92 -4.71 9.58
C VAL A 190 2.40 -6.04 9.01
N ALA A 191 2.19 -7.05 9.87
CA ALA A 191 1.63 -8.34 9.46
C ALA A 191 0.28 -8.17 8.76
N ARG A 192 -0.62 -7.36 9.33
CA ARG A 192 -1.93 -7.06 8.73
C ARG A 192 -1.82 -6.45 7.33
N VAL A 193 -0.89 -5.51 7.12
CA VAL A 193 -0.65 -4.91 5.78
C VAL A 193 -0.16 -5.97 4.79
N VAL A 194 0.72 -6.88 5.23
CA VAL A 194 1.24 -7.98 4.42
C VAL A 194 0.13 -8.97 4.06
N GLU A 195 -0.70 -9.37 5.03
CA GLU A 195 -1.84 -10.29 4.83
C GLU A 195 -2.90 -9.69 3.92
N ASN A 196 -3.27 -8.42 4.11
CA ASN A 196 -4.20 -7.72 3.23
C ASN A 196 -3.65 -7.59 1.79
N GLY A 197 -2.33 -7.62 1.60
CA GLY A 197 -1.69 -7.72 0.28
C GLY A 197 -1.83 -9.09 -0.38
N GLY A 198 -2.27 -10.12 0.35
CA GLY A 198 -2.44 -11.50 -0.12
C GLY A 198 -1.25 -12.42 0.20
N ILE A 199 -0.37 -12.04 1.11
CA ILE A 199 0.79 -12.82 1.50
C ILE A 199 0.54 -13.42 2.89
N ARG A 200 0.82 -14.71 3.06
CA ARG A 200 0.61 -15.42 4.31
C ARG A 200 1.66 -15.07 5.35
N VAL A 201 1.26 -14.47 6.48
CA VAL A 201 2.11 -14.31 7.65
C VAL A 201 1.93 -15.52 8.59
N ILE A 202 3.01 -16.21 8.90
CA ILE A 202 2.97 -17.41 9.74
C ILE A 202 3.41 -17.16 11.17
N SER A 203 4.15 -16.09 11.42
CA SER A 203 4.52 -15.68 12.77
C SER A 203 4.77 -14.17 12.87
N VAL A 204 4.49 -13.63 14.05
CA VAL A 204 4.84 -12.27 14.44
C VAL A 204 5.57 -12.35 15.77
N GLY A 205 6.79 -11.80 15.81
CA GLY A 205 7.64 -11.86 17.01
C GLY A 205 8.34 -10.52 17.28
N ASN A 206 8.87 -10.41 18.49
CA ASN A 206 9.76 -9.33 18.89
C ASN A 206 11.19 -9.86 19.06
N SER A 207 12.18 -9.07 18.67
CA SER A 207 13.59 -9.40 18.89
C SER A 207 14.34 -8.20 19.41
N ASN A 208 14.96 -8.35 20.56
CA ASN A 208 15.85 -7.33 21.13
C ASN A 208 17.33 -7.62 20.83
N THR A 209 17.62 -8.74 20.17
CA THR A 209 19.00 -9.21 19.92
C THR A 209 19.55 -8.80 18.55
N GLN A 210 18.70 -8.42 17.63
CA GLN A 210 19.13 -7.81 16.38
C GLN A 210 19.37 -6.31 16.61
N GLY A 211 20.55 -5.81 16.20
CA GLY A 211 20.80 -4.38 16.18
C GLY A 211 19.80 -3.64 15.30
N ASP A 212 19.78 -2.31 15.36
CA ASP A 212 18.91 -1.49 14.52
C ASP A 212 19.18 -1.75 13.03
N VAL A 213 18.14 -2.16 12.31
CA VAL A 213 18.20 -2.46 10.86
C VAL A 213 17.79 -1.26 10.00
N GLY A 214 17.72 -0.07 10.61
CA GLY A 214 17.22 1.13 9.93
C GLY A 214 15.72 1.05 9.69
N LYS A 215 15.26 1.22 8.42
CA LYS A 215 13.83 1.14 8.10
C LYS A 215 13.31 -0.28 8.22
N CYS A 216 13.86 -1.19 7.45
CA CYS A 216 13.57 -2.62 7.54
C CYS A 216 14.60 -3.45 6.76
N LEU A 217 14.65 -4.74 7.08
CA LEU A 217 15.51 -5.73 6.45
C LEU A 217 14.70 -6.97 6.09
N ILE A 218 14.93 -7.51 4.91
CA ILE A 218 14.34 -8.78 4.48
C ILE A 218 15.46 -9.82 4.41
N GLU A 219 15.27 -10.94 5.10
CA GLU A 219 16.15 -12.10 5.03
C GLU A 219 15.44 -13.22 4.24
N GLY A 220 16.14 -13.80 3.26
CA GLY A 220 15.66 -14.89 2.41
C GLY A 220 16.70 -15.32 1.39
N ASP A 221 16.42 -16.36 0.64
CA ASP A 221 17.31 -16.81 -0.43
C ASP A 221 17.23 -15.94 -1.71
N GLU A 222 18.11 -16.21 -2.68
CA GLU A 222 18.17 -15.48 -3.95
C GLU A 222 16.89 -15.71 -4.81
N THR A 223 16.27 -16.89 -4.71
CA THR A 223 15.05 -17.21 -5.45
C THR A 223 13.89 -16.38 -4.94
N LEU A 224 13.75 -16.28 -3.61
CA LEU A 224 12.71 -15.46 -2.97
C LEU A 224 12.91 -13.96 -3.21
N LYS A 225 14.17 -13.48 -3.26
CA LYS A 225 14.46 -12.10 -3.64
C LYS A 225 13.88 -11.75 -5.01
N ASN A 226 13.97 -12.68 -5.95
CA ASN A 226 13.52 -12.49 -7.33
C ASN A 226 12.03 -12.83 -7.54
N SER A 227 11.36 -13.41 -6.53
CA SER A 227 9.93 -13.69 -6.56
C SER A 227 9.11 -12.41 -6.61
N LEU A 228 7.82 -12.53 -6.94
CA LEU A 228 6.89 -11.38 -6.91
C LEU A 228 6.72 -10.88 -5.48
N THR A 229 6.58 -11.79 -4.51
CA THR A 229 6.48 -11.47 -3.07
C THR A 229 7.71 -10.73 -2.57
N GLY A 230 8.93 -11.20 -2.86
CA GLY A 230 10.16 -10.54 -2.44
C GLY A 230 10.29 -9.13 -2.99
N LYS A 231 10.02 -8.95 -4.28
CA LYS A 231 10.02 -7.63 -4.94
C LYS A 231 8.95 -6.70 -4.38
N TRP A 232 7.75 -7.23 -4.12
CA TRP A 232 6.66 -6.47 -3.55
C TRP A 232 7.00 -5.97 -2.13
N LEU A 233 7.51 -6.85 -1.25
CA LEU A 233 7.93 -6.48 0.10
C LEU A 233 9.03 -5.42 0.10
N MET A 234 10.08 -5.59 -0.72
CA MET A 234 11.15 -4.59 -0.85
C MET A 234 10.60 -3.23 -1.27
N LYS A 235 9.72 -3.21 -2.25
CA LYS A 235 9.14 -1.98 -2.77
C LYS A 235 8.20 -1.32 -1.78
N GLN A 236 7.29 -2.10 -1.19
CA GLN A 236 6.22 -1.59 -0.34
C GLN A 236 6.74 -1.01 0.98
N PHE A 237 7.72 -1.67 1.58
CA PHE A 237 8.30 -1.26 2.85
C PHE A 237 9.63 -0.51 2.70
N GLY A 238 10.21 -0.48 1.48
CA GLY A 238 11.51 0.12 1.21
C GLY A 238 12.66 -0.62 1.90
N CYS A 239 12.52 -1.95 2.07
CA CYS A 239 13.47 -2.78 2.77
C CYS A 239 14.72 -3.11 1.94
N LEU A 240 15.84 -3.28 2.62
CA LEU A 240 17.02 -3.90 2.04
C LEU A 240 16.87 -5.42 2.08
N TRP A 241 17.53 -6.13 1.15
CA TRP A 241 17.55 -7.58 1.11
C TRP A 241 18.89 -8.12 1.56
N GLN A 242 18.87 -9.07 2.49
CA GLN A 242 20.03 -9.85 2.91
C GLN A 242 19.81 -11.31 2.53
N ILE A 243 20.75 -11.87 1.75
CA ILE A 243 20.70 -13.27 1.35
C ILE A 243 21.06 -14.13 2.54
N LYS A 244 20.12 -15.04 2.93
CA LYS A 244 20.35 -16.14 3.89
C LYS A 244 19.83 -17.42 3.29
N SER A 245 20.60 -18.48 3.37
CA SER A 245 20.33 -19.75 2.67
C SER A 245 19.53 -20.77 3.49
N GLU A 246 18.75 -20.33 4.48
CA GLU A 246 18.20 -21.25 5.49
C GLU A 246 16.85 -21.88 5.15
N ASN A 247 16.00 -21.28 4.28
CA ASN A 247 14.68 -21.86 4.01
C ASN A 247 14.12 -21.37 2.68
N GLN A 248 13.92 -22.26 1.72
CA GLN A 248 13.53 -21.94 0.35
C GLN A 248 12.09 -21.41 0.19
N LYS A 249 11.30 -21.28 1.25
CA LYS A 249 9.89 -20.82 1.17
C LYS A 249 9.52 -19.79 2.24
N GLU A 250 10.46 -19.33 3.04
CA GLU A 250 10.18 -18.41 4.12
C GLU A 250 11.02 -17.14 4.00
N ILE A 251 10.33 -16.01 4.10
CA ILE A 251 10.92 -14.68 4.17
C ILE A 251 10.80 -14.19 5.61
N LYS A 252 11.89 -13.63 6.16
CA LYS A 252 11.83 -12.92 7.43
C LYS A 252 11.86 -11.42 7.16
N LEU A 253 10.78 -10.72 7.52
CA LEU A 253 10.62 -9.27 7.42
C LEU A 253 10.92 -8.66 8.80
N ILE A 254 12.00 -7.91 8.91
CA ILE A 254 12.48 -7.30 10.14
C ILE A 254 12.23 -5.81 10.09
N VAL A 255 11.45 -5.30 11.04
CA VAL A 255 11.04 -3.88 11.10
C VAL A 255 11.93 -3.14 12.11
N GLY A 256 12.54 -2.03 11.65
CA GLY A 256 13.50 -1.25 12.42
C GLY A 256 13.03 0.14 12.85
N SER A 257 13.94 0.92 13.43
CA SER A 257 13.65 2.21 14.08
C SER A 257 13.13 3.29 13.13
N GLU A 258 13.56 3.31 11.88
CA GLU A 258 13.06 4.30 10.91
C GLU A 258 11.59 4.05 10.53
N TYR A 259 11.15 2.78 10.51
CA TYR A 259 9.73 2.46 10.32
C TYR A 259 8.90 2.92 11.52
N LYS A 260 9.43 2.71 12.76
CA LYS A 260 8.82 3.29 13.97
C LYS A 260 8.65 4.80 13.83
N LYS A 261 9.72 5.51 13.41
CA LYS A 261 9.70 6.96 13.23
C LYS A 261 8.67 7.39 12.18
N TRP A 262 8.58 6.68 11.07
CA TRP A 262 7.57 6.95 10.05
C TRP A 262 6.15 6.76 10.61
N TRP A 263 5.94 5.76 11.43
CA TRP A 263 4.61 5.43 11.96
C TRP A 263 4.21 6.34 13.13
N LEU A 264 5.08 6.55 14.11
CA LEU A 264 4.79 7.30 15.35
C LEU A 264 5.30 8.75 15.35
N GLY A 265 6.18 9.12 14.45
CA GLY A 265 6.79 10.45 14.43
C GLY A 265 7.94 10.64 15.43
N GLU A 266 8.44 9.54 16.06
CA GLU A 266 9.47 9.55 17.10
C GLU A 266 10.75 8.84 16.67
#